data_384346eede2d9dbc009c066bd6eb62a7
#
_entry.id   384346eede2d9dbc009c066bd6eb62a7
#
_cell.length_a   1.000
_cell.length_b   1.000
_cell.length_c   1.000
_cell.angle_alpha   90.00
_cell.angle_beta   90.00
_cell.angle_gamma   90.00
#
_symmetry.space_group_name_H-M   'P 1'
#
loop_
_entity.id
_entity.type
_entity.pdbx_description
1 polymer ?
#
loop_
_entity_poly.entity_id
_entity_poly.type
_entity_poly.pdbx_seq_one_letter_code
_entity_poly.pdbx_strand_id
1 'polypeptide(L)'
;MRLHHFSEFARTAGTVARESERSRSALVEQKMKGKTMSLTIGTLEKAKGIGVCILPAKEATARTKKSSSKKRILNALEQRGGLSIEDELRRRGVSSEKGSVHILSITGESPLLGIIVGFWSDSSQPGASEDRLHPESSDEQSRWGFVRRLAIAASKQAKEWKAGDIAVHASVFQNDAVKESQVFYETLLLSQYAFDRYQDLPKKRRKGVSAPRVLFEKIKGLTLKHLSQVEGKVSGVNFARDLVNTPAGDLGPYDLARQAQSLRSGGSLQVKTLKVSELEKKKMNGILSVGRASKKPPAFITLRYQPTSQKRKKFPVIGLVGKGVTFDSGGLSIKTGTGMETMKCDMAGAAAVLGVFHALRSLRLPIEVRGYVPTAENMIHGNALRPGDVIQMMSGKTVEVLNTDAEGRLLLADALHYASKDGCDIIIDLATLTGACVVALGEECAGLYANNSELKGRLLCASGAAGERLWHMPLLQNYKKLLQSPIADIKNIGSRGGGSITAALFLEHFIGDVLWAHLDIAGPAFTTSGDEAGIKGGTGFGVRTILAYIEQLVSE
;
A
#
# COMPACT_ATOMS: atom_id res chain seq x y z
N MET A 1 39.41 -12.23 -44.38
CA MET A 1 39.72 -12.76 -43.02
C MET A 1 39.45 -11.72 -41.90
N ARG A 2 38.44 -10.81 -42.00
CA ARG A 2 38.08 -9.79 -40.98
C ARG A 2 36.59 -9.70 -40.65
N LEU A 3 35.78 -10.66 -41.09
CA LEU A 3 34.33 -10.68 -40.83
C LEU A 3 33.87 -11.81 -39.88
N HIS A 4 34.73 -12.71 -39.49
CA HIS A 4 34.40 -13.83 -38.58
C HIS A 4 34.51 -13.47 -37.09
N HIS A 5 35.37 -12.52 -36.72
CA HIS A 5 35.54 -12.13 -35.31
C HIS A 5 34.43 -11.23 -34.74
N PHE A 6 33.65 -10.54 -35.58
CA PHE A 6 32.54 -9.71 -35.11
C PHE A 6 31.29 -10.51 -34.72
N SER A 7 31.10 -11.71 -35.28
CA SER A 7 29.94 -12.56 -34.98
C SER A 7 30.08 -13.32 -33.65
N GLU A 8 31.30 -13.64 -33.24
CA GLU A 8 31.57 -14.30 -31.95
C GLU A 8 31.48 -13.33 -30.78
N PHE A 9 31.94 -12.07 -30.96
CA PHE A 9 31.81 -11.03 -29.91
C PHE A 9 30.36 -10.62 -29.64
N ALA A 10 29.51 -10.62 -30.67
CA ALA A 10 28.07 -10.35 -30.53
C ALA A 10 27.32 -11.52 -29.85
N ARG A 11 27.77 -12.78 -30.07
CA ARG A 11 27.16 -13.94 -29.40
C ARG A 11 27.58 -14.05 -27.94
N THR A 12 28.83 -13.77 -27.58
CA THR A 12 29.30 -13.76 -26.20
C THR A 12 28.72 -12.61 -25.38
N ALA A 13 28.61 -11.42 -25.98
CA ALA A 13 27.95 -10.28 -25.30
C ALA A 13 26.46 -10.54 -25.06
N GLY A 14 25.76 -11.18 -26.00
CA GLY A 14 24.35 -11.56 -25.85
C GLY A 14 24.12 -12.65 -24.79
N THR A 15 25.09 -13.57 -24.63
CA THR A 15 24.99 -14.64 -23.62
C THR A 15 25.28 -14.14 -22.22
N VAL A 16 26.29 -13.28 -22.06
CA VAL A 16 26.62 -12.65 -20.78
C VAL A 16 25.51 -11.70 -20.32
N ALA A 17 24.86 -10.96 -21.24
CA ALA A 17 23.70 -10.13 -20.92
C ALA A 17 22.51 -10.99 -20.47
N ARG A 18 22.22 -12.10 -21.14
CA ARG A 18 21.13 -13.03 -20.77
C ARG A 18 21.39 -13.79 -19.46
N GLU A 19 22.62 -14.13 -19.15
CA GLU A 19 22.99 -14.74 -17.86
C GLU A 19 22.94 -13.72 -16.72
N SER A 20 23.32 -12.45 -16.96
CA SER A 20 23.16 -11.39 -15.96
C SER A 20 21.69 -11.03 -15.72
N GLU A 21 20.83 -11.08 -16.74
CA GLU A 21 19.39 -10.89 -16.61
C GLU A 21 18.70 -12.08 -15.90
N ARG A 22 19.09 -13.31 -16.21
CA ARG A 22 18.59 -14.50 -15.50
C ARG A 22 19.06 -14.56 -14.04
N SER A 23 20.29 -14.18 -13.74
CA SER A 23 20.77 -14.11 -12.37
C SER A 23 20.13 -12.94 -11.59
N ARG A 24 19.81 -11.81 -12.24
CA ARG A 24 19.08 -10.69 -11.61
C ARG A 24 17.62 -11.05 -11.32
N SER A 25 16.91 -11.72 -12.23
CA SER A 25 15.52 -12.17 -11.97
C SER A 25 15.45 -13.29 -10.93
N ALA A 26 16.39 -14.24 -10.96
CA ALA A 26 16.51 -15.30 -9.96
C ALA A 26 16.89 -14.76 -8.57
N LEU A 27 17.70 -13.67 -8.49
CA LEU A 27 18.00 -13.00 -7.23
C LEU A 27 16.78 -12.29 -6.62
N VAL A 28 15.88 -11.75 -7.44
CA VAL A 28 14.62 -11.15 -6.97
C VAL A 28 13.68 -12.23 -6.42
N GLU A 29 13.55 -13.38 -7.09
CA GLU A 29 12.76 -14.51 -6.58
C GLU A 29 13.39 -15.18 -5.34
N GLN A 30 14.71 -15.31 -5.26
CA GLN A 30 15.38 -15.89 -4.08
C GLN A 30 15.34 -14.98 -2.85
N LYS A 31 15.34 -13.64 -3.01
CA LYS A 31 15.21 -12.72 -1.87
C LYS A 31 13.81 -12.70 -1.26
N MET A 32 12.76 -12.98 -2.03
CA MET A 32 11.40 -13.15 -1.50
C MET A 32 11.22 -14.46 -0.71
N LYS A 33 12.02 -15.51 -1.00
CA LYS A 33 11.94 -16.80 -0.29
C LYS A 33 12.64 -16.84 1.08
N GLY A 34 13.38 -15.79 1.46
CA GLY A 34 14.34 -15.86 2.58
C GLY A 34 13.86 -15.36 3.95
N LYS A 35 12.65 -14.80 4.10
CA LYS A 35 12.18 -14.23 5.38
C LYS A 35 10.71 -14.53 5.67
N THR A 36 10.28 -15.75 5.50
CA THR A 36 8.95 -16.17 5.95
C THR A 36 9.00 -16.38 7.47
N MET A 37 8.22 -15.61 8.23
CA MET A 37 8.04 -15.87 9.66
C MET A 37 7.39 -17.24 9.80
N SER A 38 7.96 -18.12 10.60
CA SER A 38 7.28 -19.36 10.91
C SER A 38 6.16 -19.07 11.94
N LEU A 39 4.99 -19.59 11.65
CA LEU A 39 3.77 -19.34 12.40
C LEU A 39 3.29 -20.62 13.08
N THR A 40 2.84 -20.49 14.31
CA THR A 40 2.25 -21.60 15.05
C THR A 40 1.06 -21.13 15.88
N ILE A 41 -0.03 -21.87 15.84
CA ILE A 41 -1.17 -21.69 16.74
C ILE A 41 -1.15 -22.86 17.74
N GLY A 42 -1.07 -22.56 19.03
CA GLY A 42 -0.98 -23.60 20.03
C GLY A 42 -0.70 -23.08 21.43
N THR A 43 -0.06 -23.89 22.26
CA THR A 43 0.37 -23.51 23.61
C THR A 43 1.64 -22.69 23.56
N LEU A 44 1.70 -21.62 24.36
CA LEU A 44 2.87 -20.74 24.45
C LEU A 44 4.05 -21.34 25.25
N GLU A 45 3.91 -22.58 25.72
CA GLU A 45 4.83 -23.21 26.66
C GLU A 45 6.29 -23.33 26.21
N LYS A 46 6.55 -23.30 24.92
CA LYS A 46 7.88 -23.45 24.34
C LYS A 46 8.45 -22.15 23.75
N ALA A 47 7.78 -21.02 23.98
CA ALA A 47 8.23 -19.74 23.43
C ALA A 47 9.54 -19.27 24.09
N LYS A 48 10.46 -18.79 23.24
CA LYS A 48 11.74 -18.18 23.66
C LYS A 48 11.82 -16.80 23.03
N GLY A 49 11.53 -15.75 23.79
CA GLY A 49 11.59 -14.40 23.22
C GLY A 49 10.71 -13.38 23.94
N ILE A 50 9.72 -12.81 23.26
CA ILE A 50 8.86 -11.75 23.79
C ILE A 50 7.44 -12.25 23.99
N GLY A 51 6.86 -12.00 25.17
CA GLY A 51 5.44 -12.15 25.45
C GLY A 51 4.67 -10.87 25.17
N VAL A 52 3.45 -10.99 24.62
CA VAL A 52 2.53 -9.87 24.41
C VAL A 52 1.20 -10.19 25.07
N CYS A 53 0.71 -9.28 25.92
CA CYS A 53 -0.58 -9.42 26.58
C CYS A 53 -1.28 -8.07 26.76
N ILE A 54 -2.58 -8.10 27.08
CA ILE A 54 -3.37 -6.94 27.45
C ILE A 54 -3.98 -7.14 28.85
N LEU A 55 -3.89 -6.11 29.65
CA LEU A 55 -4.54 -6.01 30.96
C LEU A 55 -5.68 -4.98 30.93
N PRO A 56 -6.71 -5.12 31.79
CA PRO A 56 -7.75 -4.11 31.93
C PRO A 56 -7.18 -2.77 32.40
N ALA A 57 -7.62 -1.66 31.80
CA ALA A 57 -7.29 -0.31 32.26
C ALA A 57 -8.00 0.04 33.60
N LYS A 58 -7.48 1.02 34.35
CA LYS A 58 -7.98 1.39 35.69
C LYS A 58 -9.47 1.71 35.77
N GLU A 59 -10.03 2.32 34.73
CA GLU A 59 -11.45 2.68 34.69
C GLU A 59 -12.41 1.49 34.75
N ALA A 60 -11.98 0.30 34.34
CA ALA A 60 -12.79 -0.93 34.38
C ALA A 60 -12.78 -1.61 35.76
N THR A 61 -11.86 -1.26 36.65
CA THR A 61 -11.67 -1.96 37.94
C THR A 61 -12.66 -1.58 39.03
N ALA A 62 -13.38 -0.46 38.89
CA ALA A 62 -14.30 0.03 39.92
C ALA A 62 -15.60 -0.79 40.06
N ARG A 63 -15.97 -1.66 39.12
CA ARG A 63 -17.25 -2.41 39.11
C ARG A 63 -17.18 -3.94 38.98
N THR A 64 -16.02 -4.56 38.75
CA THR A 64 -15.96 -6.02 38.57
C THR A 64 -15.14 -6.70 39.63
N LYS A 65 -15.80 -7.20 40.69
CA LYS A 65 -15.23 -8.02 41.76
C LYS A 65 -14.79 -9.44 41.37
N LYS A 66 -14.69 -9.78 40.06
CA LYS A 66 -14.25 -11.09 39.60
C LYS A 66 -13.45 -11.01 38.30
N SER A 67 -12.19 -10.65 38.36
CA SER A 67 -11.28 -10.84 37.23
C SER A 67 -10.42 -12.07 37.42
N SER A 68 -11.04 -13.26 37.31
CA SER A 68 -10.31 -14.53 37.26
C SER A 68 -9.37 -14.62 36.03
N SER A 69 -9.69 -13.90 34.96
CA SER A 69 -8.87 -13.85 33.75
C SER A 69 -7.56 -13.07 33.94
N LYS A 70 -7.58 -11.89 34.61
CA LYS A 70 -6.38 -11.13 34.91
C LYS A 70 -5.36 -11.99 35.68
N LYS A 71 -5.81 -12.66 36.72
CA LYS A 71 -4.96 -13.52 37.56
C LYS A 71 -4.40 -14.72 36.79
N ARG A 72 -5.15 -15.30 35.85
CA ARG A 72 -4.68 -16.40 34.98
C ARG A 72 -3.58 -15.94 34.02
N ILE A 73 -3.75 -14.76 33.38
CA ILE A 73 -2.77 -14.20 32.44
C ILE A 73 -1.46 -13.91 33.17
N LEU A 74 -1.56 -13.21 34.31
CA LEU A 74 -0.41 -12.88 35.14
C LEU A 74 0.31 -14.13 35.63
N ASN A 75 -0.39 -15.08 36.17
CA ASN A 75 0.20 -16.34 36.64
C ASN A 75 0.89 -17.15 35.53
N ALA A 76 0.30 -17.20 34.32
CA ALA A 76 0.91 -17.91 33.20
C ALA A 76 2.21 -17.27 32.70
N LEU A 77 2.34 -15.95 32.83
CA LEU A 77 3.55 -15.19 32.48
C LEU A 77 4.55 -15.16 33.65
N GLU A 78 4.06 -15.04 34.89
CA GLU A 78 4.88 -15.05 36.13
C GLU A 78 5.55 -16.39 36.38
N GLN A 79 4.86 -17.51 36.18
CA GLN A 79 5.44 -18.87 36.29
C GLN A 79 6.61 -19.11 35.34
N ARG A 80 6.75 -18.30 34.28
CA ARG A 80 7.82 -18.40 33.29
C ARG A 80 8.94 -17.41 33.49
N GLY A 81 8.65 -16.23 34.07
CA GLY A 81 9.60 -15.15 34.26
C GLY A 81 10.16 -15.04 35.67
N GLY A 82 9.57 -15.75 36.64
CA GLY A 82 9.95 -15.62 38.07
C GLY A 82 9.71 -14.20 38.63
N LEU A 83 8.94 -13.36 37.90
CA LEU A 83 8.73 -11.94 38.23
C LEU A 83 7.22 -11.68 38.34
N SER A 84 6.78 -11.05 39.43
CA SER A 84 5.43 -10.51 39.51
C SER A 84 5.31 -9.30 38.56
N ILE A 85 4.52 -9.45 37.49
CA ILE A 85 4.29 -8.38 36.52
C ILE A 85 3.61 -7.20 37.21
N GLU A 86 2.68 -7.44 38.14
CA GLU A 86 2.01 -6.38 38.89
C GLU A 86 3.00 -5.58 39.75
N ASP A 87 3.93 -6.23 40.42
CA ASP A 87 4.91 -5.56 41.25
C ASP A 87 5.91 -4.78 40.41
N GLU A 88 6.28 -5.29 39.24
CA GLU A 88 7.16 -4.60 38.32
C GLU A 88 6.50 -3.35 37.71
N LEU A 89 5.22 -3.45 37.32
CA LEU A 89 4.42 -2.32 36.85
C LEU A 89 4.31 -1.24 37.93
N ARG A 90 4.03 -1.63 39.19
CA ARG A 90 3.98 -0.70 40.34
C ARG A 90 5.34 -0.04 40.62
N ARG A 91 6.42 -0.82 40.64
CA ARG A 91 7.77 -0.33 40.89
C ARG A 91 8.21 0.71 39.88
N ARG A 92 7.85 0.53 38.62
CA ARG A 92 8.15 1.47 37.53
C ARG A 92 7.15 2.64 37.43
N GLY A 93 6.16 2.73 38.31
CA GLY A 93 5.14 3.78 38.24
C GLY A 93 4.33 3.78 36.94
N VAL A 94 4.11 2.62 36.35
CA VAL A 94 3.47 2.47 35.04
C VAL A 94 2.03 2.93 35.07
N SER A 95 1.66 3.87 34.17
CA SER A 95 0.28 4.27 33.96
C SER A 95 -0.54 3.12 33.38
N SER A 96 -1.68 2.82 33.99
CA SER A 96 -2.65 1.83 33.49
C SER A 96 -3.79 2.49 32.73
N GLU A 97 -3.54 3.66 32.10
CA GLU A 97 -4.51 4.38 31.29
C GLU A 97 -4.86 3.59 30.02
N LYS A 98 -6.11 3.75 29.58
CA LYS A 98 -6.61 3.13 28.36
C LYS A 98 -5.74 3.51 27.16
N GLY A 99 -5.29 2.50 26.40
CA GLY A 99 -4.47 2.68 25.20
C GLY A 99 -2.97 2.78 25.46
N SER A 100 -2.49 2.75 26.72
CA SER A 100 -1.06 2.75 27.02
C SER A 100 -0.41 1.39 26.71
N VAL A 101 0.87 1.44 26.28
CA VAL A 101 1.69 0.25 25.97
C VAL A 101 3.02 0.37 26.70
N HIS A 102 3.39 -0.65 27.44
CA HIS A 102 4.60 -0.70 28.27
C HIS A 102 5.46 -1.91 27.95
N ILE A 103 6.76 -1.76 28.01
CA ILE A 103 7.74 -2.79 27.73
C ILE A 103 8.47 -3.13 29.04
N LEU A 104 8.39 -4.39 29.45
CA LEU A 104 9.04 -4.92 30.63
C LEU A 104 10.15 -5.89 30.19
N SER A 105 11.41 -5.56 30.46
CA SER A 105 12.52 -6.50 30.30
C SER A 105 12.56 -7.48 31.49
N ILE A 106 12.83 -8.75 31.20
CA ILE A 106 12.99 -9.79 32.20
C ILE A 106 14.48 -10.10 32.30
N THR A 107 15.02 -10.00 33.52
CA THR A 107 16.41 -10.36 33.85
C THR A 107 16.42 -11.69 34.57
N GLY A 108 17.32 -12.61 34.21
CA GLY A 108 17.47 -13.93 34.83
C GLY A 108 17.40 -15.09 33.83
N GLU A 109 17.25 -16.30 34.31
CA GLU A 109 17.24 -17.54 33.50
C GLU A 109 15.90 -17.80 32.77
N SER A 110 15.05 -16.79 32.58
CA SER A 110 13.78 -16.92 31.89
C SER A 110 13.97 -17.20 30.38
N PRO A 111 13.16 -18.07 29.76
CA PRO A 111 13.13 -18.21 28.31
C PRO A 111 12.56 -16.96 27.62
N LEU A 112 11.85 -16.09 28.36
CA LEU A 112 11.34 -14.82 27.84
C LEU A 112 12.35 -13.70 28.14
N LEU A 113 12.67 -12.92 27.12
CA LEU A 113 13.53 -11.71 27.22
C LEU A 113 12.75 -10.52 27.79
N GLY A 114 11.43 -10.52 27.64
CA GLY A 114 10.56 -9.48 28.18
C GLY A 114 9.10 -9.65 27.76
N ILE A 115 8.28 -8.74 28.28
CA ILE A 115 6.83 -8.73 28.05
C ILE A 115 6.40 -7.35 27.61
N ILE A 116 5.54 -7.28 26.63
CA ILE A 116 4.85 -6.07 26.21
C ILE A 116 3.44 -6.13 26.76
N VAL A 117 3.12 -5.17 27.61
CA VAL A 117 1.82 -5.07 28.29
C VAL A 117 1.08 -3.88 27.75
N GLY A 118 -0.12 -4.11 27.23
CA GLY A 118 -1.05 -3.05 26.86
C GLY A 118 -2.20 -2.94 27.87
N PHE A 119 -2.75 -1.74 28.04
CA PHE A 119 -3.93 -1.53 28.88
C PHE A 119 -5.12 -1.10 28.03
N TRP A 120 -6.21 -1.84 28.09
CA TRP A 120 -7.45 -1.54 27.37
C TRP A 120 -8.69 -1.89 28.20
N SER A 121 -9.71 -1.07 28.13
CA SER A 121 -11.04 -1.36 28.68
C SER A 121 -12.10 -0.98 27.65
N ASP A 122 -13.04 -1.85 27.39
CA ASP A 122 -14.25 -1.51 26.65
C ASP A 122 -15.20 -0.76 27.59
N SER A 123 -14.97 0.53 27.78
CA SER A 123 -15.99 1.41 28.33
C SER A 123 -17.00 1.71 27.21
N SER A 124 -17.93 0.78 26.99
CA SER A 124 -19.14 1.08 26.24
C SER A 124 -19.98 1.99 27.11
N GLN A 125 -19.86 3.31 26.95
CA GLN A 125 -20.96 4.19 27.30
C GLN A 125 -22.05 3.94 26.23
N PRO A 126 -23.25 3.43 26.61
CA PRO A 126 -24.39 3.44 25.71
C PRO A 126 -24.81 4.91 25.55
N GLY A 127 -24.50 5.56 24.44
CA GLY A 127 -24.90 6.93 24.19
C GLY A 127 -24.03 7.75 23.24
N ALA A 128 -22.85 7.30 22.86
CA ALA A 128 -22.17 7.92 21.75
C ALA A 128 -22.90 7.48 20.46
N SER A 129 -23.67 8.37 19.89
CA SER A 129 -24.27 8.20 18.57
C SER A 129 -23.16 7.74 17.62
N GLU A 130 -23.35 6.55 17.06
CA GLU A 130 -22.55 6.07 15.94
C GLU A 130 -22.78 7.01 14.77
N ASP A 131 -22.03 8.09 14.71
CA ASP A 131 -21.90 8.89 13.51
C ASP A 131 -20.99 8.11 12.57
N ARG A 132 -21.58 7.09 11.91
CA ARG A 132 -20.93 6.17 10.98
C ARG A 132 -20.37 6.86 9.73
N LEU A 133 -20.58 8.17 9.61
CA LEU A 133 -20.19 8.98 8.46
C LEU A 133 -18.85 9.70 8.64
N HIS A 134 -18.33 9.78 9.86
CA HIS A 134 -17.04 10.39 10.13
C HIS A 134 -16.14 9.40 10.87
N PRO A 135 -15.10 8.87 10.22
CA PRO A 135 -14.04 8.09 10.88
C PRO A 135 -13.11 9.00 11.71
N GLU A 136 -13.68 9.99 12.40
CA GLU A 136 -12.96 11.00 13.20
C GLU A 136 -12.50 10.49 14.57
N SER A 137 -12.90 9.30 14.99
CA SER A 137 -12.13 8.67 16.07
C SER A 137 -10.76 8.34 15.47
N SER A 138 -9.75 9.13 15.84
CA SER A 138 -8.37 8.90 15.41
C SER A 138 -8.10 7.40 15.51
N ASP A 139 -7.50 6.78 14.47
CA ASP A 139 -7.15 5.35 14.50
C ASP A 139 -6.32 5.03 15.77
N GLU A 140 -5.63 6.04 16.30
CA GLU A 140 -4.89 5.98 17.55
C GLU A 140 -5.76 5.67 18.79
N GLN A 141 -7.01 6.14 18.82
CA GLN A 141 -7.94 5.88 19.94
C GLN A 141 -8.82 4.67 19.70
N SER A 142 -8.84 4.13 18.48
CA SER A 142 -9.61 2.94 18.13
C SER A 142 -8.96 1.68 18.70
N ARG A 143 -9.77 0.62 18.87
CA ARG A 143 -9.26 -0.70 19.26
C ARG A 143 -8.26 -1.24 18.23
N TRP A 144 -8.49 -0.98 16.95
CA TRP A 144 -7.61 -1.39 15.85
C TRP A 144 -6.26 -0.69 15.91
N GLY A 145 -6.24 0.64 16.15
CA GLY A 145 -5.03 1.41 16.35
C GLY A 145 -4.22 0.91 17.54
N PHE A 146 -4.89 0.56 18.63
CA PHE A 146 -4.23 -0.02 19.80
C PHE A 146 -3.55 -1.37 19.50
N VAL A 147 -4.25 -2.28 18.80
CA VAL A 147 -3.69 -3.58 18.37
C VAL A 147 -2.49 -3.39 17.45
N ARG A 148 -2.53 -2.40 16.53
CA ARG A 148 -1.40 -2.03 15.67
C ARG A 148 -0.20 -1.55 16.49
N ARG A 149 -0.39 -0.64 17.44
CA ARG A 149 0.71 -0.16 18.31
C ARG A 149 1.38 -1.29 19.08
N LEU A 150 0.62 -2.26 19.60
CA LEU A 150 1.18 -3.44 20.25
C LEU A 150 2.05 -4.26 19.29
N ALA A 151 1.59 -4.47 18.06
CA ALA A 151 2.34 -5.22 17.06
C ALA A 151 3.64 -4.49 16.66
N ILE A 152 3.59 -3.17 16.51
CA ILE A 152 4.78 -2.33 16.23
C ILE A 152 5.77 -2.43 17.38
N ALA A 153 5.30 -2.28 18.63
CA ALA A 153 6.16 -2.41 19.81
C ALA A 153 6.82 -3.80 19.88
N ALA A 154 6.04 -4.87 19.62
CA ALA A 154 6.55 -6.24 19.56
C ALA A 154 7.62 -6.41 18.47
N SER A 155 7.40 -5.84 17.30
CA SER A 155 8.35 -5.89 16.18
C SER A 155 9.65 -5.14 16.50
N LYS A 156 9.54 -3.92 17.01
CA LYS A 156 10.72 -3.11 17.40
C LYS A 156 11.54 -3.82 18.46
N GLN A 157 10.88 -4.31 19.50
CA GLN A 157 11.57 -4.95 20.62
C GLN A 157 12.18 -6.30 20.22
N ALA A 158 11.51 -7.07 19.35
CA ALA A 158 12.06 -8.32 18.83
C ALA A 158 13.36 -8.10 18.02
N LYS A 159 13.43 -7.01 17.25
CA LYS A 159 14.66 -6.64 16.55
C LYS A 159 15.79 -6.23 17.51
N GLU A 160 15.47 -5.40 18.49
CA GLU A 160 16.44 -4.89 19.47
C GLU A 160 17.04 -6.03 20.32
N TRP A 161 16.19 -6.91 20.85
CA TRP A 161 16.60 -8.02 21.71
C TRP A 161 17.00 -9.28 20.93
N LYS A 162 16.95 -9.25 19.59
CA LYS A 162 17.24 -10.41 18.74
C LYS A 162 16.41 -11.64 19.14
N ALA A 163 15.16 -11.39 19.48
CA ALA A 163 14.25 -12.44 19.97
C ALA A 163 13.96 -13.47 18.89
N GLY A 164 13.97 -14.76 19.26
CA GLY A 164 13.63 -15.88 18.38
C GLY A 164 12.12 -16.01 18.16
N ASP A 165 11.33 -15.63 19.15
CA ASP A 165 9.87 -15.80 19.16
C ASP A 165 9.15 -14.53 19.61
N ILE A 166 7.93 -14.34 19.10
CA ILE A 166 6.93 -13.38 19.61
C ILE A 166 5.71 -14.22 20.00
N ALA A 167 5.45 -14.35 21.30
CA ALA A 167 4.34 -15.13 21.85
C ALA A 167 3.18 -14.20 22.17
N VAL A 168 2.03 -14.41 21.57
CA VAL A 168 0.85 -13.53 21.68
C VAL A 168 -0.23 -14.24 22.46
N HIS A 169 -0.56 -13.73 23.64
CA HIS A 169 -1.60 -14.25 24.49
C HIS A 169 -2.99 -13.88 23.97
N ALA A 170 -3.98 -14.76 24.12
CA ALA A 170 -5.35 -14.55 23.60
C ALA A 170 -6.05 -13.30 24.16
N SER A 171 -5.63 -12.79 25.33
CA SER A 171 -6.16 -11.55 25.92
C SER A 171 -5.93 -10.31 25.05
N VAL A 172 -5.00 -10.38 24.08
CA VAL A 172 -4.78 -9.30 23.10
C VAL A 172 -6.02 -9.08 22.22
N PHE A 173 -6.87 -10.11 22.05
CA PHE A 173 -7.97 -10.13 21.11
C PHE A 173 -9.29 -10.32 21.84
N GLN A 174 -10.15 -9.30 21.85
CA GLN A 174 -11.34 -9.27 22.72
C GLN A 174 -12.66 -9.23 21.95
N ASN A 175 -12.81 -8.36 20.94
CA ASN A 175 -14.08 -8.15 20.26
C ASN A 175 -14.27 -9.13 19.09
N ASP A 176 -13.53 -8.93 17.98
CA ASP A 176 -13.42 -9.90 16.89
C ASP A 176 -12.01 -10.49 16.91
N ALA A 177 -11.84 -11.51 17.75
CA ALA A 177 -10.52 -12.08 18.02
C ALA A 177 -9.81 -12.59 16.75
N VAL A 178 -10.54 -13.09 15.77
CA VAL A 178 -9.97 -13.55 14.51
C VAL A 178 -9.45 -12.37 13.71
N LYS A 179 -10.26 -11.32 13.56
CA LYS A 179 -9.90 -10.14 12.76
C LYS A 179 -8.83 -9.31 13.46
N GLU A 180 -8.92 -9.13 14.78
CA GLU A 180 -7.87 -8.47 15.57
C GLU A 180 -6.52 -9.21 15.47
N SER A 181 -6.52 -10.55 15.45
CA SER A 181 -5.31 -11.35 15.22
C SER A 181 -4.72 -11.13 13.83
N GLN A 182 -5.57 -11.00 12.83
CA GLN A 182 -5.14 -10.69 11.47
C GLN A 182 -4.51 -9.30 11.39
N VAL A 183 -5.10 -8.28 12.03
CA VAL A 183 -4.56 -6.90 12.09
C VAL A 183 -3.22 -6.87 12.83
N PHE A 184 -3.11 -7.57 13.96
CA PHE A 184 -1.85 -7.69 14.69
C PHE A 184 -0.75 -8.30 13.82
N TYR A 185 -1.06 -9.43 13.18
CA TYR A 185 -0.11 -10.17 12.36
C TYR A 185 0.28 -9.38 11.11
N GLU A 186 -0.67 -8.73 10.43
CA GLU A 186 -0.42 -7.83 9.29
C GLU A 186 0.56 -6.72 9.67
N THR A 187 0.28 -6.02 10.77
CA THR A 187 1.11 -4.91 11.23
C THR A 187 2.51 -5.37 11.64
N LEU A 188 2.60 -6.51 12.29
CA LEU A 188 3.88 -7.11 12.65
C LEU A 188 4.73 -7.40 11.41
N LEU A 189 4.13 -8.03 10.38
CA LEU A 189 4.81 -8.35 9.12
C LEU A 189 5.23 -7.08 8.36
N LEU A 190 4.34 -6.09 8.27
CA LEU A 190 4.63 -4.81 7.63
C LEU A 190 5.81 -4.09 8.31
N SER A 191 5.89 -4.17 9.64
CA SER A 191 6.98 -3.59 10.43
C SER A 191 8.33 -4.29 10.24
N GLN A 192 8.38 -5.44 9.56
CA GLN A 192 9.63 -6.14 9.23
C GLN A 192 10.22 -5.71 7.88
N TYR A 193 9.50 -4.88 7.11
CA TYR A 193 9.98 -4.43 5.82
C TYR A 193 11.31 -3.66 5.92
N ALA A 194 12.18 -3.90 4.96
CA ALA A 194 13.42 -3.15 4.78
C ALA A 194 13.80 -3.14 3.30
N PHE A 195 14.20 -1.99 2.80
CA PHE A 195 14.72 -1.83 1.44
C PHE A 195 16.23 -1.63 1.51
N ASP A 196 16.98 -2.71 1.32
CA ASP A 196 18.46 -2.77 1.45
C ASP A 196 19.17 -3.11 0.13
N ARG A 197 18.46 -3.04 -0.99
CA ARG A 197 18.91 -3.52 -2.31
C ARG A 197 20.21 -2.88 -2.78
N TYR A 198 20.43 -1.62 -2.44
CA TYR A 198 21.59 -0.82 -2.89
C TYR A 198 22.68 -0.67 -1.80
N GLN A 199 22.50 -1.32 -0.65
CA GLN A 199 23.48 -1.26 0.42
C GLN A 199 24.46 -2.44 0.33
N ASP A 200 25.76 -2.15 0.49
CA ASP A 200 26.77 -3.20 0.65
C ASP A 200 26.78 -3.69 2.10
N LEU A 201 25.88 -4.63 2.39
CA LEU A 201 25.76 -5.19 3.72
C LEU A 201 26.77 -6.34 3.90
N PRO A 202 27.46 -6.44 5.05
CA PRO A 202 28.34 -7.56 5.39
C PRO A 202 27.61 -8.90 5.18
N LYS A 203 28.32 -9.92 4.70
CA LYS A 203 27.73 -11.26 4.42
C LYS A 203 26.96 -11.84 5.61
N LYS A 204 27.35 -11.54 6.86
CA LYS A 204 26.62 -11.90 8.09
C LYS A 204 25.24 -11.22 8.21
N ARG A 205 25.09 -9.97 7.72
CA ARG A 205 23.79 -9.26 7.67
C ARG A 205 22.93 -9.75 6.50
N ARG A 206 23.55 -10.15 5.37
CA ARG A 206 22.83 -10.78 4.24
C ARG A 206 22.20 -12.13 4.62
N LYS A 207 22.81 -12.88 5.57
CA LYS A 207 22.22 -14.12 6.12
C LYS A 207 21.08 -13.85 7.10
N GLY A 208 20.74 -12.58 7.35
CA GLY A 208 19.58 -12.13 8.11
C GLY A 208 19.51 -12.71 9.53
N VAL A 209 19.27 -11.85 10.52
CA VAL A 209 18.62 -12.34 11.74
C VAL A 209 17.35 -13.02 11.29
N SER A 210 17.19 -14.32 11.59
CA SER A 210 15.96 -15.06 11.32
C SER A 210 14.79 -14.23 11.84
N ALA A 211 13.79 -13.99 10.99
CA ALA A 211 12.59 -13.31 11.46
C ALA A 211 12.02 -14.11 12.65
N PRO A 212 11.58 -13.46 13.73
CA PRO A 212 11.05 -14.15 14.89
C PRO A 212 9.85 -15.00 14.48
N ARG A 213 9.69 -16.17 15.10
CA ARG A 213 8.48 -16.97 14.94
C ARG A 213 7.34 -16.29 15.69
N VAL A 214 6.14 -16.28 15.13
CA VAL A 214 4.95 -15.77 15.81
C VAL A 214 4.14 -16.93 16.31
N LEU A 215 3.92 -16.94 17.62
CA LEU A 215 3.19 -17.99 18.32
C LEU A 215 1.91 -17.37 18.88
N PHE A 216 0.77 -17.69 18.27
CA PHE A 216 -0.54 -17.31 18.83
C PHE A 216 -1.02 -18.39 19.80
N GLU A 217 -1.48 -17.99 20.97
CA GLU A 217 -2.30 -18.86 21.80
C GLU A 217 -3.57 -19.27 21.02
N LYS A 218 -4.15 -20.42 21.37
CA LYS A 218 -5.34 -20.94 20.68
C LYS A 218 -6.51 -19.96 20.77
N ILE A 219 -6.91 -19.40 19.64
CA ILE A 219 -8.05 -18.50 19.48
C ILE A 219 -9.13 -19.23 18.71
N LYS A 220 -10.37 -19.24 19.26
CA LYS A 220 -11.51 -19.89 18.60
C LYS A 220 -11.77 -19.24 17.23
N GLY A 221 -11.81 -20.05 16.17
CA GLY A 221 -12.07 -19.61 14.80
C GLY A 221 -10.83 -19.16 14.01
N LEU A 222 -9.70 -18.86 14.65
CA LEU A 222 -8.46 -18.52 13.94
C LEU A 222 -7.86 -19.77 13.29
N THR A 223 -7.54 -19.68 12.02
CA THR A 223 -6.93 -20.77 11.24
C THR A 223 -5.66 -20.30 10.52
N LEU A 224 -4.81 -21.25 10.14
CA LEU A 224 -3.62 -20.94 9.32
C LEU A 224 -4.00 -20.30 7.97
N LYS A 225 -5.18 -20.61 7.42
CA LYS A 225 -5.69 -20.00 6.19
C LYS A 225 -5.88 -18.48 6.37
N HIS A 226 -6.47 -18.04 7.48
CA HIS A 226 -6.63 -16.61 7.77
C HIS A 226 -5.29 -15.88 7.79
N LEU A 227 -4.28 -16.49 8.39
CA LEU A 227 -2.95 -15.90 8.51
C LEU A 227 -2.17 -15.95 7.19
N SER A 228 -2.33 -17.00 6.39
CA SER A 228 -1.78 -17.06 5.03
C SER A 228 -2.39 -16.01 4.09
N GLN A 229 -3.67 -15.67 4.27
CA GLN A 229 -4.29 -14.55 3.55
C GLN A 229 -3.65 -13.20 3.92
N VAL A 230 -3.34 -12.99 5.19
CA VAL A 230 -2.60 -11.80 5.65
C VAL A 230 -1.22 -11.73 5.00
N GLU A 231 -0.47 -12.84 4.97
CA GLU A 231 0.84 -12.90 4.29
C GLU A 231 0.73 -12.51 2.81
N GLY A 232 -0.31 -12.97 2.12
CA GLY A 232 -0.59 -12.60 0.75
C GLY A 232 -0.81 -11.10 0.55
N LYS A 233 -1.58 -10.46 1.44
CA LYS A 233 -1.80 -9.00 1.43
C LYS A 233 -0.51 -8.24 1.67
N VAL A 234 0.22 -8.60 2.72
CA VAL A 234 1.50 -7.97 3.08
C VAL A 234 2.54 -8.11 1.96
N SER A 235 2.57 -9.26 1.29
CA SER A 235 3.43 -9.47 0.11
C SER A 235 3.10 -8.48 -1.01
N GLY A 236 1.81 -8.18 -1.24
CA GLY A 236 1.36 -7.16 -2.19
C GLY A 236 1.80 -5.74 -1.78
N VAL A 237 1.65 -5.39 -0.50
CA VAL A 237 2.12 -4.09 0.03
C VAL A 237 3.64 -3.95 -0.13
N ASN A 238 4.40 -4.97 0.24
CA ASN A 238 5.86 -4.94 0.15
C ASN A 238 6.33 -4.90 -1.30
N PHE A 239 5.64 -5.57 -2.23
CA PHE A 239 5.90 -5.46 -3.66
C PHE A 239 5.71 -4.02 -4.15
N ALA A 240 4.63 -3.34 -3.74
CA ALA A 240 4.41 -1.93 -4.05
C ALA A 240 5.50 -1.03 -3.45
N ARG A 241 5.89 -1.26 -2.19
CA ARG A 241 7.00 -0.54 -1.53
C ARG A 241 8.32 -0.71 -2.29
N ASP A 242 8.65 -1.92 -2.74
CA ASP A 242 9.87 -2.19 -3.50
C ASP A 242 9.90 -1.42 -4.83
N LEU A 243 8.76 -1.33 -5.52
CA LEU A 243 8.64 -0.55 -6.76
C LEU A 243 8.89 0.94 -6.49
N VAL A 244 8.22 1.52 -5.49
CA VAL A 244 8.34 2.95 -5.15
C VAL A 244 9.75 3.32 -4.67
N ASN A 245 10.40 2.42 -3.94
CA ASN A 245 11.75 2.65 -3.42
C ASN A 245 12.85 2.50 -4.47
N THR A 246 12.58 1.77 -5.56
CA THR A 246 13.57 1.56 -6.63
C THR A 246 13.80 2.87 -7.38
N PRO A 247 15.06 3.35 -7.51
CA PRO A 247 15.37 4.56 -8.27
C PRO A 247 14.93 4.48 -9.73
N ALA A 248 14.55 5.63 -10.30
CA ALA A 248 14.09 5.73 -11.68
C ALA A 248 15.14 5.27 -12.71
N GLY A 249 16.43 5.34 -12.37
CA GLY A 249 17.51 4.76 -13.18
C GLY A 249 17.29 3.28 -13.48
N ASP A 250 16.79 2.52 -12.48
CA ASP A 250 16.57 1.07 -12.53
C ASP A 250 15.11 0.69 -12.77
N LEU A 251 14.17 1.63 -12.63
CA LEU A 251 12.73 1.40 -12.82
C LEU A 251 12.12 2.44 -13.75
N GLY A 252 12.35 2.29 -15.05
CA GLY A 252 11.64 3.06 -16.08
C GLY A 252 10.32 2.38 -16.49
N PRO A 253 9.59 2.94 -17.48
CA PRO A 253 8.27 2.43 -17.89
C PRO A 253 8.27 0.96 -18.32
N TYR A 254 9.29 0.52 -19.07
CA TYR A 254 9.38 -0.88 -19.49
C TYR A 254 9.87 -1.80 -18.38
N ASP A 255 10.61 -1.28 -17.38
CA ASP A 255 10.96 -2.04 -16.19
C ASP A 255 9.72 -2.29 -15.35
N LEU A 256 8.87 -1.28 -15.17
CA LEU A 256 7.57 -1.42 -14.51
C LEU A 256 6.68 -2.43 -15.26
N ALA A 257 6.68 -2.40 -16.59
CA ALA A 257 5.97 -3.39 -17.40
C ALA A 257 6.53 -4.82 -17.19
N ARG A 258 7.85 -4.99 -17.07
CA ARG A 258 8.45 -6.29 -16.74
C ARG A 258 8.05 -6.79 -15.34
N GLN A 259 7.98 -5.89 -14.35
CA GLN A 259 7.48 -6.24 -13.02
C GLN A 259 6.02 -6.68 -13.08
N ALA A 260 5.17 -6.00 -13.83
CA ALA A 260 3.79 -6.42 -14.06
C ALA A 260 3.71 -7.80 -14.75
N GLN A 261 4.53 -8.05 -15.79
CA GLN A 261 4.60 -9.34 -16.48
C GLN A 261 5.00 -10.50 -15.55
N SER A 262 5.85 -10.25 -14.54
CA SER A 262 6.23 -11.27 -13.56
C SER A 262 5.05 -11.73 -12.68
N LEU A 263 3.96 -10.97 -12.64
CA LEU A 263 2.75 -11.32 -11.90
C LEU A 263 1.88 -12.35 -12.63
N ARG A 264 2.13 -12.65 -13.91
CA ARG A 264 1.33 -13.63 -14.66
C ARG A 264 1.25 -14.96 -13.91
N SER A 265 0.04 -15.48 -13.81
CA SER A 265 -0.21 -16.76 -13.12
C SER A 265 -1.23 -17.57 -13.91
N GLY A 266 -0.80 -18.71 -14.37
CA GLY A 266 -1.51 -19.78 -15.05
C GLY A 266 -3.02 -19.64 -15.30
N GLY A 267 -3.45 -18.75 -16.19
CA GLY A 267 -4.87 -18.55 -16.57
C GLY A 267 -5.67 -17.58 -15.71
N SER A 268 -5.32 -17.38 -14.43
CA SER A 268 -6.09 -16.48 -13.53
C SER A 268 -5.69 -15.02 -13.64
N LEU A 269 -4.45 -14.72 -14.02
CA LEU A 269 -3.95 -13.35 -14.20
C LEU A 269 -3.21 -13.20 -15.54
N GLN A 270 -3.81 -12.41 -16.41
CA GLN A 270 -3.25 -12.04 -17.69
C GLN A 270 -2.66 -10.63 -17.59
N VAL A 271 -1.54 -10.39 -18.28
CA VAL A 271 -0.89 -9.08 -18.35
C VAL A 271 -0.48 -8.82 -19.79
N LYS A 272 -0.83 -7.65 -20.31
CA LYS A 272 -0.44 -7.16 -21.63
C LYS A 272 0.21 -5.79 -21.50
N THR A 273 1.24 -5.52 -22.31
CA THR A 273 1.90 -4.21 -22.41
C THR A 273 1.73 -3.66 -23.81
N LEU A 274 1.07 -2.52 -23.94
CA LEU A 274 0.99 -1.78 -25.19
C LEU A 274 2.23 -0.88 -25.30
N LYS A 275 2.96 -1.01 -26.41
CA LYS A 275 4.15 -0.22 -26.72
C LYS A 275 3.78 1.01 -27.56
N VAL A 276 4.73 1.89 -27.80
CA VAL A 276 4.54 3.17 -28.53
C VAL A 276 3.67 3.02 -29.77
N SER A 277 3.97 2.07 -30.66
CA SER A 277 3.18 1.88 -31.89
C SER A 277 1.72 1.48 -31.65
N GLU A 278 1.42 0.80 -30.55
CA GLU A 278 0.04 0.45 -30.17
C GLU A 278 -0.65 1.65 -29.49
N LEU A 279 0.11 2.48 -28.75
CA LEU A 279 -0.39 3.74 -28.17
C LEU A 279 -0.78 4.73 -29.28
N GLU A 280 0.06 4.87 -30.31
CA GLU A 280 -0.21 5.69 -31.49
C GLU A 280 -1.48 5.26 -32.22
N LYS A 281 -1.62 3.94 -32.51
CA LYS A 281 -2.83 3.39 -33.14
C LYS A 281 -4.09 3.65 -32.32
N LYS A 282 -3.97 3.68 -30.98
CA LYS A 282 -5.09 3.96 -30.07
C LYS A 282 -5.27 5.44 -29.76
N LYS A 283 -4.38 6.32 -30.30
CA LYS A 283 -4.38 7.76 -30.03
C LYS A 283 -4.27 8.09 -28.53
N MET A 284 -3.49 7.32 -27.79
CA MET A 284 -3.21 7.57 -26.37
C MET A 284 -2.18 8.70 -26.23
N ASN A 285 -2.55 9.88 -26.71
CA ASN A 285 -1.62 11.00 -26.87
C ASN A 285 -1.25 11.69 -25.55
N GLY A 286 -2.05 11.52 -24.48
CA GLY A 286 -1.65 11.95 -23.13
C GLY A 286 -0.40 11.23 -22.67
N ILE A 287 -0.39 9.89 -22.81
CA ILE A 287 0.76 9.05 -22.46
C ILE A 287 1.95 9.35 -23.37
N LEU A 288 1.72 9.45 -24.69
CA LEU A 288 2.76 9.70 -25.67
C LEU A 288 3.40 11.08 -25.49
N SER A 289 2.61 12.12 -25.25
CA SER A 289 3.10 13.51 -25.13
C SER A 289 3.96 13.71 -23.90
N VAL A 290 3.62 13.11 -22.77
CA VAL A 290 4.44 13.18 -21.56
C VAL A 290 5.73 12.40 -21.75
N GLY A 291 5.66 11.17 -22.30
CA GLY A 291 6.82 10.29 -22.43
C GLY A 291 7.79 10.63 -23.56
N ARG A 292 7.43 11.55 -24.50
CA ARG A 292 8.22 11.81 -25.71
C ARG A 292 9.60 12.43 -25.44
N ALA A 293 9.79 13.04 -24.28
CA ALA A 293 11.05 13.66 -23.89
C ALA A 293 12.06 12.68 -23.27
N SER A 294 11.61 11.49 -22.85
CA SER A 294 12.48 10.50 -22.25
C SER A 294 13.13 9.60 -23.30
N LYS A 295 14.37 9.14 -23.01
CA LYS A 295 15.01 8.04 -23.75
C LYS A 295 14.36 6.69 -23.44
N LYS A 296 13.61 6.58 -22.33
CA LYS A 296 12.85 5.40 -21.94
C LYS A 296 11.42 5.54 -22.46
N PRO A 297 11.02 4.76 -23.49
CA PRO A 297 9.73 4.93 -24.13
C PRO A 297 8.56 4.67 -23.18
N PRO A 298 7.43 5.39 -23.31
CA PRO A 298 6.24 5.17 -22.53
C PRO A 298 5.54 3.85 -22.89
N ALA A 299 4.68 3.37 -22.00
CA ALA A 299 3.90 2.16 -22.20
C ALA A 299 2.52 2.28 -21.52
N PHE A 300 1.62 1.38 -21.88
CA PHE A 300 0.37 1.17 -21.18
C PHE A 300 0.23 -0.31 -20.82
N ILE A 301 0.11 -0.61 -19.54
CA ILE A 301 0.03 -1.97 -19.01
C ILE A 301 -1.42 -2.27 -18.66
N THR A 302 -1.94 -3.38 -19.16
CA THR A 302 -3.25 -3.88 -18.79
C THR A 302 -3.11 -5.21 -18.06
N LEU A 303 -3.89 -5.38 -16.99
CA LEU A 303 -3.96 -6.61 -16.20
C LEU A 303 -5.41 -7.07 -16.15
N ARG A 304 -5.64 -8.38 -16.18
CA ARG A 304 -6.95 -8.96 -16.01
C ARG A 304 -6.89 -10.16 -15.08
N TYR A 305 -7.42 -10.01 -13.90
CA TYR A 305 -7.60 -11.09 -12.94
C TYR A 305 -9.01 -11.64 -13.08
N GLN A 306 -9.11 -12.95 -13.29
CA GLN A 306 -10.38 -13.66 -13.40
C GLN A 306 -10.41 -14.82 -12.40
N PRO A 307 -11.51 -15.01 -11.66
CA PRO A 307 -11.62 -16.13 -10.74
C PRO A 307 -11.66 -17.46 -11.52
N THR A 308 -10.98 -18.48 -10.99
CA THR A 308 -10.95 -19.82 -11.58
C THR A 308 -12.22 -20.65 -11.29
N SER A 309 -13.05 -20.20 -10.35
CA SER A 309 -14.30 -20.89 -9.98
C SER A 309 -15.42 -20.63 -10.96
N GLN A 310 -16.07 -21.68 -11.43
CA GLN A 310 -17.24 -21.61 -12.33
C GLN A 310 -18.55 -21.16 -11.64
N LYS A 311 -18.62 -21.17 -10.30
CA LYS A 311 -19.79 -20.67 -9.57
C LYS A 311 -19.72 -19.14 -9.49
N ARG A 312 -20.13 -18.46 -10.54
CA ARG A 312 -20.20 -17.00 -10.61
C ARG A 312 -21.41 -16.48 -9.83
N LYS A 313 -21.22 -16.06 -8.58
CA LYS A 313 -22.01 -14.94 -8.07
C LYS A 313 -21.67 -13.75 -8.97
N LYS A 314 -22.65 -13.00 -9.47
CA LYS A 314 -22.40 -11.88 -10.39
C LYS A 314 -21.92 -10.67 -9.59
N PHE A 315 -20.62 -10.61 -9.34
CA PHE A 315 -19.97 -9.43 -8.75
C PHE A 315 -19.68 -8.37 -9.82
N PRO A 316 -19.63 -7.09 -9.47
CA PRO A 316 -19.25 -6.03 -10.40
C PRO A 316 -17.79 -6.22 -10.86
N VAL A 317 -17.49 -5.81 -12.10
CA VAL A 317 -16.13 -5.76 -12.64
C VAL A 317 -15.44 -4.50 -12.13
N ILE A 318 -14.35 -4.66 -11.39
CA ILE A 318 -13.60 -3.54 -10.80
C ILE A 318 -12.45 -3.16 -11.73
N GLY A 319 -12.42 -1.90 -12.18
CA GLY A 319 -11.29 -1.29 -12.88
C GLY A 319 -10.40 -0.55 -11.88
N LEU A 320 -9.11 -0.87 -11.85
CA LEU A 320 -8.11 -0.16 -11.05
C LEU A 320 -7.16 0.57 -11.99
N VAL A 321 -7.08 1.90 -11.89
CA VAL A 321 -6.19 2.73 -12.70
C VAL A 321 -5.09 3.29 -11.79
N GLY A 322 -3.81 3.18 -12.21
CA GLY A 322 -2.69 3.65 -11.39
C GLY A 322 -1.75 4.57 -12.14
N LYS A 323 -1.54 5.81 -11.65
CA LYS A 323 -0.52 6.73 -12.19
C LYS A 323 0.86 6.06 -12.13
N GLY A 324 1.54 5.98 -13.29
CA GLY A 324 2.83 5.33 -13.44
C GLY A 324 3.93 6.25 -13.99
N VAL A 325 4.06 7.46 -13.47
CA VAL A 325 5.16 8.37 -13.84
C VAL A 325 6.41 7.92 -13.09
N THR A 326 7.31 7.21 -13.77
CA THR A 326 8.47 6.57 -13.14
C THR A 326 9.54 7.55 -12.69
N PHE A 327 9.54 8.74 -13.24
CA PHE A 327 10.26 9.92 -12.73
C PHE A 327 9.58 11.19 -13.25
N ASP A 328 9.42 12.17 -12.36
CA ASP A 328 8.81 13.44 -12.69
C ASP A 328 9.76 14.60 -12.41
N SER A 329 10.31 15.20 -13.48
CA SER A 329 11.09 16.42 -13.40
C SER A 329 10.24 17.71 -13.44
N GLY A 330 8.92 17.57 -13.68
CA GLY A 330 8.02 18.66 -14.04
C GLY A 330 8.04 19.02 -15.53
N GLY A 331 8.94 18.42 -16.32
CA GLY A 331 9.15 18.82 -17.71
C GLY A 331 9.68 20.25 -17.82
N LEU A 332 9.18 21.04 -18.77
CA LEU A 332 9.58 22.44 -18.90
C LEU A 332 9.07 23.34 -17.76
N SER A 333 8.00 22.95 -17.06
CA SER A 333 7.59 23.53 -15.79
C SER A 333 8.38 22.88 -14.64
N ILE A 334 9.71 23.06 -14.66
CA ILE A 334 10.68 22.29 -13.87
C ILE A 334 10.47 22.43 -12.37
N LYS A 335 10.54 21.31 -11.66
CA LYS A 335 10.55 21.24 -10.18
C LYS A 335 11.85 21.82 -9.61
N THR A 336 11.80 22.27 -8.36
CA THR A 336 13.01 22.56 -7.59
C THR A 336 13.83 21.29 -7.34
N GLY A 337 15.14 21.42 -7.09
CA GLY A 337 16.00 20.27 -6.80
C GLY A 337 15.46 19.40 -5.65
N THR A 338 15.12 20.02 -4.53
CA THR A 338 14.55 19.33 -3.35
C THR A 338 13.19 18.70 -3.62
N GLY A 339 12.34 19.36 -4.44
CA GLY A 339 11.05 18.79 -4.85
C GLY A 339 11.21 17.60 -5.82
N MET A 340 12.37 17.46 -6.47
CA MET A 340 12.63 16.41 -7.44
C MET A 340 13.25 15.13 -6.82
N GLU A 341 13.92 15.24 -5.68
CA GLU A 341 14.67 14.14 -5.05
C GLU A 341 13.82 12.88 -4.76
N THR A 342 12.55 13.06 -4.44
CA THR A 342 11.63 11.97 -4.11
C THR A 342 10.78 11.52 -5.30
N MET A 343 10.89 12.14 -6.48
CA MET A 343 9.99 11.93 -7.61
C MET A 343 10.08 10.55 -8.29
N LYS A 344 10.92 9.66 -7.80
CA LYS A 344 10.81 8.22 -8.06
C LYS A 344 9.50 7.62 -7.50
N CYS A 345 8.86 8.30 -6.54
CA CYS A 345 7.61 7.85 -5.93
C CYS A 345 6.36 8.21 -6.77
N ASP A 346 6.52 8.97 -7.86
CA ASP A 346 5.39 9.46 -8.65
C ASP A 346 4.67 8.38 -9.47
N MET A 347 5.09 7.16 -9.31
CA MET A 347 4.47 5.94 -9.81
C MET A 347 3.81 5.10 -8.69
N ALA A 348 3.61 5.67 -7.51
CA ALA A 348 3.06 4.92 -6.37
C ALA A 348 1.61 4.45 -6.62
N GLY A 349 0.82 5.16 -7.42
CA GLY A 349 -0.49 4.71 -7.87
C GLY A 349 -0.42 3.41 -8.68
N ALA A 350 0.51 3.34 -9.64
CA ALA A 350 0.80 2.12 -10.39
C ALA A 350 1.30 1.00 -9.48
N ALA A 351 2.20 1.33 -8.55
CA ALA A 351 2.72 0.36 -7.59
C ALA A 351 1.61 -0.22 -6.71
N ALA A 352 0.66 0.61 -6.25
CA ALA A 352 -0.49 0.16 -5.47
C ALA A 352 -1.37 -0.80 -6.30
N VAL A 353 -1.71 -0.45 -7.54
CA VAL A 353 -2.46 -1.33 -8.45
C VAL A 353 -1.74 -2.67 -8.61
N LEU A 354 -0.44 -2.66 -8.96
CA LEU A 354 0.35 -3.89 -9.12
C LEU A 354 0.44 -4.69 -7.82
N GLY A 355 0.53 -4.03 -6.65
CA GLY A 355 0.49 -4.65 -5.33
C GLY A 355 -0.82 -5.38 -5.05
N VAL A 356 -1.96 -4.79 -5.44
CA VAL A 356 -3.27 -5.45 -5.36
C VAL A 356 -3.28 -6.71 -6.22
N PHE A 357 -2.83 -6.64 -7.48
CA PHE A 357 -2.77 -7.82 -8.36
C PHE A 357 -1.79 -8.88 -7.84
N HIS A 358 -0.69 -8.47 -7.21
CA HIS A 358 0.22 -9.41 -6.55
C HIS A 358 -0.50 -10.19 -5.43
N ALA A 359 -1.28 -9.52 -4.59
CA ALA A 359 -2.03 -10.14 -3.50
C ALA A 359 -3.16 -11.05 -4.01
N LEU A 360 -3.92 -10.63 -5.03
CA LEU A 360 -5.04 -11.39 -5.61
C LEU A 360 -4.64 -12.79 -6.07
N ARG A 361 -3.39 -13.00 -6.49
CA ARG A 361 -2.87 -14.33 -6.88
C ARG A 361 -2.96 -15.36 -5.74
N SER A 362 -2.72 -14.93 -4.52
CA SER A 362 -2.75 -15.79 -3.32
C SER A 362 -4.12 -15.82 -2.67
N LEU A 363 -4.84 -14.70 -2.68
CA LEU A 363 -6.16 -14.56 -2.06
C LEU A 363 -7.26 -15.32 -2.83
N ARG A 364 -7.14 -15.44 -4.16
CA ARG A 364 -8.06 -16.15 -5.04
C ARG A 364 -9.52 -15.72 -4.86
N LEU A 365 -9.77 -14.41 -4.76
CA LEU A 365 -11.11 -13.86 -4.57
C LEU A 365 -11.99 -14.11 -5.80
N PRO A 366 -13.31 -14.38 -5.64
CA PRO A 366 -14.22 -14.78 -6.72
C PRO A 366 -14.76 -13.61 -7.55
N ILE A 367 -13.97 -12.58 -7.80
CA ILE A 367 -14.36 -11.33 -8.49
C ILE A 367 -13.41 -11.05 -9.66
N GLU A 368 -13.91 -10.43 -10.73
CA GLU A 368 -13.06 -9.95 -11.82
C GLU A 368 -12.49 -8.57 -11.49
N VAL A 369 -11.16 -8.42 -11.62
CA VAL A 369 -10.47 -7.15 -11.44
C VAL A 369 -9.62 -6.86 -12.68
N ARG A 370 -9.74 -5.66 -13.23
CA ARG A 370 -8.96 -5.16 -14.36
C ARG A 370 -8.04 -4.05 -13.90
N GLY A 371 -6.79 -4.07 -14.36
CA GLY A 371 -5.78 -3.06 -14.02
C GLY A 371 -5.32 -2.30 -15.26
N TYR A 372 -5.09 -1.01 -15.09
CA TYR A 372 -4.67 -0.11 -16.14
C TYR A 372 -3.57 0.81 -15.60
N VAL A 373 -2.38 0.68 -16.14
CA VAL A 373 -1.22 1.44 -15.68
C VAL A 373 -0.60 2.18 -16.87
N PRO A 374 -0.98 3.47 -17.07
CA PRO A 374 -0.27 4.35 -17.98
C PRO A 374 1.09 4.70 -17.36
N THR A 375 2.19 4.51 -18.10
CA THR A 375 3.52 4.74 -17.56
C THR A 375 4.42 5.50 -18.54
N ALA A 376 5.11 6.52 -18.02
CA ALA A 376 6.04 7.38 -18.73
C ALA A 376 7.07 7.99 -17.76
N GLU A 377 8.14 8.59 -18.29
CA GLU A 377 8.98 9.55 -17.56
C GLU A 377 8.70 10.96 -18.08
N ASN A 378 8.50 11.92 -17.18
CA ASN A 378 8.38 13.33 -17.51
C ASN A 378 9.76 14.01 -17.45
N MET A 379 10.36 14.25 -18.60
CA MET A 379 11.75 14.69 -18.71
C MET A 379 11.87 16.00 -19.52
N ILE A 380 13.04 16.61 -19.46
CA ILE A 380 13.42 17.80 -20.21
C ILE A 380 14.20 17.37 -21.44
N HIS A 381 13.73 17.78 -22.61
CA HIS A 381 14.40 17.52 -23.88
C HIS A 381 13.89 18.49 -24.95
N GLY A 382 14.61 18.66 -26.08
CA GLY A 382 14.15 19.48 -27.19
C GLY A 382 12.80 19.06 -27.80
N ASN A 383 12.37 17.81 -27.54
CA ASN A 383 11.08 17.29 -27.96
C ASN A 383 10.04 17.25 -26.82
N ALA A 384 10.29 17.93 -25.70
CA ALA A 384 9.39 17.91 -24.54
C ALA A 384 8.04 18.58 -24.86
N LEU A 385 7.03 18.20 -24.07
CA LEU A 385 5.74 18.88 -24.02
C LEU A 385 5.95 20.31 -23.53
N ARG A 386 5.32 21.29 -24.18
CA ARG A 386 5.49 22.71 -23.88
C ARG A 386 4.22 23.34 -23.31
N PRO A 387 4.32 24.25 -22.37
CA PRO A 387 3.18 25.11 -22.04
C PRO A 387 2.63 25.79 -23.28
N GLY A 388 1.31 25.73 -23.50
CA GLY A 388 0.62 26.19 -24.70
C GLY A 388 0.38 25.14 -25.78
N ASP A 389 0.99 23.94 -25.67
CA ASP A 389 0.68 22.84 -26.59
C ASP A 389 -0.79 22.34 -26.35
N VAL A 390 -1.46 21.95 -27.44
CA VAL A 390 -2.79 21.32 -27.39
C VAL A 390 -2.67 19.86 -27.77
N ILE A 391 -3.22 18.97 -26.93
CA ILE A 391 -3.20 17.53 -27.13
C ILE A 391 -4.62 17.03 -27.41
N GLN A 392 -4.80 16.25 -28.48
CA GLN A 392 -6.02 15.49 -28.68
C GLN A 392 -5.91 14.15 -27.94
N MET A 393 -6.68 13.96 -26.88
CA MET A 393 -6.70 12.77 -26.06
C MET A 393 -7.34 11.57 -26.78
N MET A 394 -7.15 10.35 -26.25
CA MET A 394 -7.81 9.13 -26.76
C MET A 394 -9.34 9.28 -26.90
N SER A 395 -9.97 10.03 -26.02
CA SER A 395 -11.41 10.32 -26.03
C SER A 395 -11.86 11.19 -27.21
N GLY A 396 -10.94 11.78 -27.96
CA GLY A 396 -11.17 12.80 -28.98
C GLY A 396 -11.18 14.23 -28.45
N LYS A 397 -11.34 14.44 -27.14
CA LYS A 397 -11.28 15.77 -26.51
C LYS A 397 -9.90 16.37 -26.64
N THR A 398 -9.84 17.70 -26.80
CA THR A 398 -8.60 18.47 -26.84
C THR A 398 -8.29 19.08 -25.47
N VAL A 399 -7.01 19.07 -25.10
CA VAL A 399 -6.51 19.60 -23.83
C VAL A 399 -5.39 20.58 -24.08
N GLU A 400 -5.59 21.83 -23.66
CA GLU A 400 -4.52 22.82 -23.59
C GLU A 400 -3.64 22.56 -22.38
N VAL A 401 -2.34 22.39 -22.59
CA VAL A 401 -1.37 22.13 -21.52
C VAL A 401 -0.72 23.45 -21.11
N LEU A 402 -1.09 23.97 -19.95
CA LEU A 402 -0.51 25.22 -19.42
C LEU A 402 0.59 24.96 -18.38
N ASN A 403 0.63 23.74 -17.83
CA ASN A 403 1.67 23.32 -16.89
C ASN A 403 2.08 21.87 -17.17
N THR A 404 3.33 21.65 -17.51
CA THR A 404 3.87 20.32 -17.80
C THR A 404 4.18 19.50 -16.55
N ASP A 405 4.13 20.09 -15.34
CA ASP A 405 4.17 19.42 -14.03
C ASP A 405 2.77 18.93 -13.58
N ALA A 406 1.77 19.11 -14.42
CA ALA A 406 0.45 18.51 -14.29
C ALA A 406 0.25 17.40 -15.35
N GLU A 407 1.25 16.56 -15.51
CA GLU A 407 1.40 15.48 -16.50
C GLU A 407 0.59 14.24 -16.14
N GLY A 408 0.54 13.91 -14.84
CA GLY A 408 -0.10 12.67 -14.34
C GLY A 408 -1.55 12.55 -14.75
N ARG A 409 -2.30 13.67 -14.72
CA ARG A 409 -3.69 13.70 -15.16
C ARG A 409 -3.85 13.48 -16.67
N LEU A 410 -2.84 13.80 -17.48
CA LEU A 410 -2.85 13.54 -18.93
C LEU A 410 -2.72 12.03 -19.19
N LEU A 411 -1.81 11.35 -18.50
CA LEU A 411 -1.70 9.89 -18.58
C LEU A 411 -3.01 9.22 -18.12
N LEU A 412 -3.54 9.66 -16.98
CA LEU A 412 -4.75 9.12 -16.40
C LEU A 412 -5.98 9.33 -17.29
N ALA A 413 -6.09 10.45 -18.00
CA ALA A 413 -7.20 10.72 -18.91
C ALA A 413 -7.34 9.66 -20.00
N ASP A 414 -6.24 9.25 -20.64
CA ASP A 414 -6.27 8.17 -21.62
C ASP A 414 -6.62 6.82 -20.98
N ALA A 415 -6.05 6.54 -19.80
CA ALA A 415 -6.29 5.28 -19.09
C ALA A 415 -7.72 5.14 -18.56
N LEU A 416 -8.28 6.22 -18.01
CA LEU A 416 -9.67 6.27 -17.52
C LEU A 416 -10.67 6.10 -18.67
N HIS A 417 -10.42 6.81 -19.79
CA HIS A 417 -11.25 6.64 -20.98
C HIS A 417 -11.17 5.19 -21.52
N TYR A 418 -9.98 4.60 -21.56
CA TYR A 418 -9.82 3.19 -21.95
C TYR A 418 -10.59 2.27 -21.00
N ALA A 419 -10.45 2.42 -19.70
CA ALA A 419 -11.11 1.61 -18.69
C ALA A 419 -12.66 1.73 -18.77
N SER A 420 -13.18 2.95 -18.99
CA SER A 420 -14.63 3.18 -19.14
C SER A 420 -15.23 2.48 -20.35
N LYS A 421 -14.43 2.25 -21.40
CA LYS A 421 -14.86 1.51 -22.61
C LYS A 421 -14.60 0.00 -22.54
N ASP A 422 -13.79 -0.45 -21.59
CA ASP A 422 -13.45 -1.87 -21.41
C ASP A 422 -14.49 -2.65 -20.58
N GLY A 423 -15.63 -2.03 -20.21
CA GLY A 423 -16.74 -2.67 -19.51
C GLY A 423 -16.46 -2.92 -18.01
N CYS A 424 -15.85 -1.98 -17.35
CA CYS A 424 -15.79 -1.92 -15.88
C CYS A 424 -17.09 -1.32 -15.33
N ASP A 425 -17.65 -1.91 -14.27
CA ASP A 425 -18.81 -1.38 -13.57
C ASP A 425 -18.43 -0.28 -12.59
N ILE A 426 -17.24 -0.41 -11.99
CA ILE A 426 -16.67 0.54 -11.02
C ILE A 426 -15.21 0.79 -11.41
N ILE A 427 -14.79 2.04 -11.44
CA ILE A 427 -13.40 2.43 -11.67
C ILE A 427 -12.87 3.17 -10.43
N ILE A 428 -11.72 2.73 -9.92
CA ILE A 428 -11.00 3.41 -8.85
C ILE A 428 -9.61 3.74 -9.37
N ASP A 429 -9.24 5.02 -9.37
CA ASP A 429 -7.89 5.40 -9.71
C ASP A 429 -7.09 5.90 -8.49
N LEU A 430 -5.79 5.60 -8.51
CA LEU A 430 -4.84 5.99 -7.48
C LEU A 430 -3.69 6.77 -8.13
N ALA A 431 -3.42 7.96 -7.61
CA ALA A 431 -2.35 8.80 -8.15
C ALA A 431 -1.72 9.70 -7.08
N THR A 432 -0.41 9.84 -7.13
CA THR A 432 0.33 10.94 -6.52
C THR A 432 0.09 12.19 -7.37
N LEU A 433 -1.11 12.80 -7.21
CA LEU A 433 -1.57 13.71 -8.24
C LEU A 433 -1.29 15.18 -7.93
N THR A 434 -1.51 15.64 -6.69
CA THR A 434 -1.44 17.07 -6.41
C THR A 434 -0.73 17.40 -5.10
N GLY A 435 0.19 18.36 -5.15
CA GLY A 435 0.70 19.03 -3.96
C GLY A 435 -0.40 19.78 -3.19
N ALA A 436 -1.46 20.20 -3.87
CA ALA A 436 -2.61 20.83 -3.23
C ALA A 436 -3.34 19.89 -2.25
N CYS A 437 -3.41 18.60 -2.54
CA CYS A 437 -3.94 17.59 -1.61
C CYS A 437 -3.05 17.47 -0.37
N VAL A 438 -1.72 17.45 -0.55
CA VAL A 438 -0.76 17.41 0.58
C VAL A 438 -0.90 18.65 1.46
N VAL A 439 -1.05 19.84 0.86
CA VAL A 439 -1.26 21.09 1.62
C VAL A 439 -2.56 21.05 2.42
N ALA A 440 -3.61 20.41 1.88
CA ALA A 440 -4.92 20.34 2.54
C ALA A 440 -4.98 19.27 3.65
N LEU A 441 -4.38 18.10 3.44
CA LEU A 441 -4.59 16.91 4.27
C LEU A 441 -3.30 16.39 4.96
N GLY A 442 -2.14 16.96 4.66
CA GLY A 442 -0.85 16.51 5.18
C GLY A 442 -0.34 15.24 4.48
N GLU A 443 0.65 14.61 5.12
CA GLU A 443 1.39 13.47 4.56
C GLU A 443 0.81 12.10 4.96
N GLU A 444 -0.21 12.06 5.83
CA GLU A 444 -0.76 10.81 6.36
C GLU A 444 -2.14 10.47 5.81
N CYS A 445 -2.80 11.40 5.11
CA CYS A 445 -4.17 11.25 4.64
C CYS A 445 -4.27 11.49 3.14
N ALA A 446 -4.97 10.61 2.43
CA ALA A 446 -5.25 10.77 1.01
C ALA A 446 -6.62 11.43 0.78
N GLY A 447 -6.74 12.18 -0.31
CA GLY A 447 -8.00 12.75 -0.77
C GLY A 447 -8.84 11.70 -1.51
N LEU A 448 -10.09 11.52 -1.11
CA LEU A 448 -11.07 10.69 -1.80
C LEU A 448 -12.08 11.58 -2.54
N TYR A 449 -12.19 11.44 -3.84
CA TYR A 449 -13.23 12.02 -4.69
C TYR A 449 -14.07 10.90 -5.27
N ALA A 450 -15.38 11.07 -5.33
CA ALA A 450 -16.26 10.05 -5.93
C ALA A 450 -17.51 10.69 -6.51
N ASN A 451 -17.98 10.14 -7.63
CA ASN A 451 -19.24 10.55 -8.27
C ASN A 451 -20.47 9.81 -7.72
N ASN A 452 -20.27 8.90 -6.76
CA ASN A 452 -21.33 8.11 -6.15
C ASN A 452 -21.16 8.03 -4.63
N SER A 453 -22.24 8.27 -3.87
CA SER A 453 -22.20 8.31 -2.41
C SER A 453 -22.02 6.93 -1.76
N GLU A 454 -22.56 5.88 -2.36
CA GLU A 454 -22.40 4.51 -1.86
C GLU A 454 -20.95 4.04 -2.01
N LEU A 455 -20.37 4.23 -3.21
CA LEU A 455 -18.97 3.90 -3.48
C LEU A 455 -18.04 4.64 -2.52
N LYS A 456 -18.30 5.95 -2.30
CA LYS A 456 -17.59 6.76 -1.30
C LYS A 456 -17.65 6.15 0.09
N GLY A 457 -18.85 5.84 0.59
CA GLY A 457 -19.05 5.26 1.92
C GLY A 457 -18.33 3.93 2.11
N ARG A 458 -18.39 3.05 1.11
CA ARG A 458 -17.71 1.75 1.09
C ARG A 458 -16.18 1.91 1.13
N LEU A 459 -15.62 2.86 0.36
CA LEU A 459 -14.17 3.12 0.37
C LEU A 459 -13.70 3.70 1.70
N LEU A 460 -14.47 4.60 2.33
CA LEU A 460 -14.16 5.12 3.67
C LEU A 460 -14.17 4.00 4.72
N CYS A 461 -15.17 3.11 4.68
CA CYS A 461 -15.23 1.95 5.56
C CYS A 461 -14.04 1.00 5.36
N ALA A 462 -13.70 0.70 4.09
CA ALA A 462 -12.55 -0.13 3.74
C ALA A 462 -11.22 0.47 4.22
N SER A 463 -11.05 1.78 4.08
CA SER A 463 -9.84 2.50 4.52
C SER A 463 -9.66 2.45 6.04
N GLY A 464 -10.74 2.64 6.80
CA GLY A 464 -10.73 2.48 8.25
C GLY A 464 -10.34 1.06 8.68
N ALA A 465 -10.90 0.03 8.04
CA ALA A 465 -10.52 -1.36 8.29
C ALA A 465 -9.05 -1.64 7.95
N ALA A 466 -8.55 -1.02 6.88
CA ALA A 466 -7.16 -1.13 6.46
C ALA A 466 -6.18 -0.32 7.33
N GLY A 467 -6.66 0.72 8.06
CA GLY A 467 -5.81 1.68 8.76
C GLY A 467 -5.02 2.57 7.79
N GLU A 468 -5.64 2.92 6.67
CA GLU A 468 -5.12 3.89 5.70
C GLU A 468 -6.10 5.05 5.65
N ARG A 469 -5.67 6.26 6.03
CA ARG A 469 -6.59 7.40 6.20
C ARG A 469 -7.02 7.96 4.86
N LEU A 470 -8.33 8.03 4.63
CA LEU A 470 -8.96 8.74 3.52
C LEU A 470 -9.85 9.87 4.04
N TRP A 471 -9.80 11.02 3.38
CA TRP A 471 -10.73 12.11 3.63
C TRP A 471 -11.52 12.45 2.39
N HIS A 472 -12.85 12.53 2.52
CA HIS A 472 -13.72 12.88 1.41
C HIS A 472 -13.58 14.35 1.04
N MET A 473 -13.21 14.60 -0.21
CA MET A 473 -13.07 15.92 -0.82
C MET A 473 -14.22 16.15 -1.81
N PRO A 474 -14.78 17.38 -1.89
CA PRO A 474 -15.95 17.62 -2.72
C PRO A 474 -15.60 17.75 -4.21
N LEU A 475 -16.48 17.22 -5.10
CA LEU A 475 -16.48 17.48 -6.54
C LEU A 475 -17.37 18.69 -6.82
N LEU A 476 -16.86 19.92 -6.64
CA LEU A 476 -17.61 21.16 -6.85
C LEU A 476 -17.79 21.44 -8.33
N GLN A 477 -18.91 21.03 -8.91
CA GLN A 477 -19.18 21.10 -10.36
C GLN A 477 -19.02 22.51 -10.96
N ASN A 478 -19.31 23.57 -10.19
CA ASN A 478 -19.09 24.95 -10.63
C ASN A 478 -17.60 25.31 -10.85
N TYR A 479 -16.66 24.49 -10.35
CA TYR A 479 -15.23 24.67 -10.62
C TYR A 479 -14.82 24.13 -11.98
N LYS A 480 -15.66 23.40 -12.72
CA LYS A 480 -15.42 23.02 -14.11
C LYS A 480 -15.16 24.23 -15.02
N LYS A 481 -15.76 25.39 -14.72
CA LYS A 481 -15.47 26.66 -15.42
C LYS A 481 -13.99 27.07 -15.33
N LEU A 482 -13.26 26.66 -14.27
CA LEU A 482 -11.84 26.96 -14.10
C LEU A 482 -10.95 26.14 -15.06
N LEU A 483 -11.51 25.09 -15.66
CA LEU A 483 -10.83 24.25 -16.65
C LEU A 483 -11.16 24.62 -18.10
N GLN A 484 -11.98 25.65 -18.35
CA GLN A 484 -12.29 26.11 -19.69
C GLN A 484 -11.03 26.69 -20.36
N SER A 485 -10.82 26.34 -21.62
CA SER A 485 -9.77 26.87 -22.46
C SER A 485 -10.37 27.73 -23.59
N PRO A 486 -9.71 28.81 -24.03
CA PRO A 486 -10.16 29.57 -25.21
C PRO A 486 -9.85 28.88 -26.54
N ILE A 487 -8.98 27.85 -26.55
CA ILE A 487 -8.45 27.22 -27.78
C ILE A 487 -8.61 25.70 -27.82
N ALA A 488 -9.07 25.09 -26.72
CA ALA A 488 -9.28 23.64 -26.60
C ALA A 488 -10.56 23.37 -25.81
N ASP A 489 -11.01 22.12 -25.75
CA ASP A 489 -12.20 21.75 -24.96
C ASP A 489 -12.01 22.01 -23.46
N ILE A 490 -10.81 21.71 -22.96
CA ILE A 490 -10.41 21.98 -21.57
C ILE A 490 -8.91 22.30 -21.48
N LYS A 491 -8.46 22.82 -20.33
CA LYS A 491 -7.03 22.96 -20.01
C LYS A 491 -6.64 22.06 -18.84
N ASN A 492 -5.35 21.71 -18.76
CA ASN A 492 -4.88 20.72 -17.79
C ASN A 492 -4.76 21.24 -16.35
N ILE A 493 -4.86 22.55 -16.11
CA ILE A 493 -4.84 23.14 -14.76
C ILE A 493 -5.96 24.15 -14.58
N GLY A 494 -6.47 24.25 -13.34
CA GLY A 494 -7.34 25.34 -12.90
C GLY A 494 -6.56 26.49 -12.27
N SER A 495 -7.24 27.28 -11.41
CA SER A 495 -6.60 28.26 -10.56
C SER A 495 -5.79 27.62 -9.43
N ARG A 496 -4.94 28.42 -8.74
CA ARG A 496 -4.15 27.94 -7.58
C ARG A 496 -5.04 27.41 -6.45
N GLY A 497 -6.19 28.08 -6.17
CA GLY A 497 -7.14 27.62 -5.18
C GLY A 497 -7.93 26.40 -5.67
N GLY A 498 -8.17 25.41 -4.80
CA GLY A 498 -8.90 24.20 -5.14
C GLY A 498 -8.20 23.28 -6.14
N GLY A 499 -6.86 23.29 -6.20
CA GLY A 499 -6.07 22.57 -7.18
C GLY A 499 -6.32 21.06 -7.20
N SER A 500 -6.55 20.42 -6.07
CA SER A 500 -6.88 19.00 -6.01
C SER A 500 -8.31 18.72 -6.51
N ILE A 501 -9.27 19.64 -6.24
CA ILE A 501 -10.65 19.53 -6.74
C ILE A 501 -10.67 19.66 -8.26
N THR A 502 -9.97 20.66 -8.81
CA THR A 502 -9.92 20.84 -10.27
C THR A 502 -9.17 19.71 -10.98
N ALA A 503 -8.19 19.08 -10.31
CA ALA A 503 -7.53 17.89 -10.83
C ALA A 503 -8.51 16.70 -10.92
N ALA A 504 -9.28 16.44 -9.87
CA ALA A 504 -10.31 15.41 -9.88
C ALA A 504 -11.42 15.69 -10.92
N LEU A 505 -11.88 16.96 -11.04
CA LEU A 505 -12.83 17.37 -12.06
C LEU A 505 -12.27 17.21 -13.48
N PHE A 506 -10.98 17.42 -13.69
CA PHE A 506 -10.33 17.14 -14.98
C PHE A 506 -10.44 15.64 -15.31
N LEU A 507 -10.15 14.75 -14.38
CA LEU A 507 -10.27 13.30 -14.58
C LEU A 507 -11.72 12.88 -14.87
N GLU A 508 -12.69 13.48 -14.17
CA GLU A 508 -14.12 13.20 -14.36
C GLU A 508 -14.58 13.40 -15.82
N HIS A 509 -13.94 14.27 -16.60
CA HIS A 509 -14.24 14.45 -18.03
C HIS A 509 -14.01 13.21 -18.89
N PHE A 510 -13.28 12.19 -18.41
CA PHE A 510 -12.83 11.04 -19.19
C PHE A 510 -13.44 9.69 -18.78
N ILE A 511 -14.26 9.66 -17.72
CA ILE A 511 -14.82 8.42 -17.17
C ILE A 511 -16.21 8.05 -17.75
N GLY A 512 -16.91 9.01 -18.40
CA GLY A 512 -18.32 8.79 -18.83
C GLY A 512 -19.26 8.61 -17.62
N ASP A 513 -20.21 7.67 -17.72
CA ASP A 513 -21.25 7.42 -16.73
C ASP A 513 -20.88 6.29 -15.74
N VAL A 514 -19.64 5.83 -15.73
CA VAL A 514 -19.19 4.74 -14.86
C VAL A 514 -19.09 5.22 -13.40
N LEU A 515 -19.40 4.37 -12.43
CA LEU A 515 -19.15 4.61 -11.02
C LEU A 515 -17.64 4.79 -10.80
N TRP A 516 -17.24 5.92 -10.24
CA TRP A 516 -15.85 6.29 -10.18
C TRP A 516 -15.46 6.90 -8.84
N ALA A 517 -14.23 6.55 -8.42
CA ALA A 517 -13.53 7.21 -7.33
C ALA A 517 -12.07 7.47 -7.69
N HIS A 518 -11.57 8.64 -7.28
CA HIS A 518 -10.17 9.04 -7.36
C HIS A 518 -9.58 9.12 -5.96
N LEU A 519 -8.43 8.47 -5.77
CA LEU A 519 -7.62 8.55 -4.56
C LEU A 519 -6.36 9.38 -4.86
N ASP A 520 -6.32 10.63 -4.39
CA ASP A 520 -5.10 11.43 -4.43
C ASP A 520 -4.20 11.05 -3.26
N ILE A 521 -3.23 10.19 -3.55
CA ILE A 521 -2.31 9.59 -2.57
C ILE A 521 -0.98 10.35 -2.48
N ALA A 522 -0.90 11.58 -2.99
CA ALA A 522 0.34 12.36 -3.02
C ALA A 522 0.99 12.51 -1.63
N GLY A 523 0.19 12.67 -0.57
CA GLY A 523 0.69 12.72 0.80
C GLY A 523 1.22 11.38 1.30
N PRO A 524 0.37 10.36 1.47
CA PRO A 524 0.73 9.14 2.17
C PRO A 524 1.51 8.09 1.34
N ALA A 525 1.79 8.35 0.07
CA ALA A 525 2.51 7.39 -0.80
C ALA A 525 3.98 7.18 -0.41
N PHE A 526 4.62 8.20 0.19
CA PHE A 526 6.05 8.19 0.50
C PHE A 526 6.33 8.98 1.78
N THR A 527 7.20 8.46 2.65
CA THR A 527 7.61 9.15 3.87
C THR A 527 9.13 9.26 3.98
N THR A 528 9.63 10.45 4.29
CA THR A 528 11.05 10.72 4.55
C THR A 528 11.40 10.60 6.04
N SER A 529 10.45 10.92 6.92
CA SER A 529 10.58 10.82 8.37
C SER A 529 10.49 9.37 8.86
N GLY A 530 9.71 8.54 8.19
CA GLY A 530 9.36 7.17 8.56
C GLY A 530 7.91 7.07 9.06
N ASP A 531 7.30 5.89 8.87
CA ASP A 531 5.99 5.54 9.43
C ASP A 531 6.11 5.24 10.96
N GLU A 532 5.00 4.88 11.61
CA GLU A 532 4.96 4.52 13.03
C GLU A 532 5.96 3.40 13.41
N ALA A 533 6.28 2.51 12.48
CA ALA A 533 7.31 1.49 12.65
C ALA A 533 8.74 2.02 12.41
N GLY A 534 8.89 3.28 11.98
CA GLY A 534 10.16 3.92 11.62
C GLY A 534 10.66 3.53 10.23
N ILE A 535 9.78 3.06 9.35
CA ILE A 535 10.14 2.64 7.99
C ILE A 535 9.99 3.82 7.05
N LYS A 536 11.07 4.16 6.34
CA LYS A 536 11.14 5.26 5.38
C LYS A 536 10.91 4.77 3.94
N GLY A 537 10.51 5.70 3.08
CA GLY A 537 10.32 5.45 1.65
C GLY A 537 8.87 5.17 1.29
N GLY A 538 8.65 4.37 0.25
CA GLY A 538 7.33 3.99 -0.22
C GLY A 538 6.54 3.24 0.85
N THR A 539 5.28 3.64 1.04
CA THR A 539 4.41 3.10 2.08
C THR A 539 3.55 1.93 1.60
N GLY A 540 3.33 1.83 0.29
CA GLY A 540 2.38 0.90 -0.32
C GLY A 540 0.92 1.29 -0.06
N PHE A 541 0.66 2.56 0.27
CA PHE A 541 -0.67 3.10 0.51
C PHE A 541 -1.64 2.78 -0.63
N GLY A 542 -2.85 2.45 -0.27
CA GLY A 542 -3.94 2.09 -1.18
C GLY A 542 -4.06 0.58 -1.44
N VAL A 543 -2.99 -0.20 -1.31
CA VAL A 543 -3.07 -1.67 -1.51
C VAL A 543 -4.04 -2.31 -0.53
N ARG A 544 -3.92 -2.00 0.76
CA ARG A 544 -4.77 -2.58 1.81
C ARG A 544 -6.21 -2.09 1.70
N THR A 545 -6.41 -0.80 1.44
CA THR A 545 -7.74 -0.20 1.23
C THR A 545 -8.48 -0.87 0.09
N ILE A 546 -7.84 -1.01 -1.08
CA ILE A 546 -8.47 -1.64 -2.24
C ILE A 546 -8.76 -3.12 -2.00
N LEU A 547 -7.85 -3.86 -1.36
CA LEU A 547 -8.10 -5.25 -0.99
C LEU A 547 -9.25 -5.39 0.00
N ALA A 548 -9.33 -4.51 1.01
CA ALA A 548 -10.43 -4.49 1.97
C ALA A 548 -11.77 -4.18 1.30
N TYR A 549 -11.80 -3.22 0.35
CA TYR A 549 -12.98 -2.91 -0.44
C TYR A 549 -13.44 -4.12 -1.28
N ILE A 550 -12.52 -4.79 -1.96
CA ILE A 550 -12.84 -6.00 -2.75
C ILE A 550 -13.37 -7.12 -1.86
N GLU A 551 -12.77 -7.32 -0.67
CA GLU A 551 -13.23 -8.34 0.30
C GLU A 551 -14.63 -8.04 0.83
N GLN A 552 -14.96 -6.78 1.09
CA GLN A 552 -16.32 -6.37 1.47
C GLN A 552 -17.34 -6.78 0.40
N LEU A 553 -17.06 -6.46 -0.88
CA LEU A 553 -17.95 -6.78 -2.00
C LEU A 553 -18.20 -8.28 -2.16
N VAL A 554 -17.20 -9.12 -1.91
CA VAL A 554 -17.36 -10.58 -2.07
C VAL A 554 -17.95 -11.26 -0.83
N SER A 555 -18.03 -10.56 0.30
CA SER A 555 -18.61 -11.07 1.54
C SER A 555 -20.12 -10.83 1.65
N GLU A 556 -20.66 -9.87 0.87
CA GLU A 556 -22.08 -9.60 0.69
C GLU A 556 -22.71 -10.62 -0.28
#